data_7dec633e7631a14948242bc91beab865
#
_entry.id   7dec633e7631a14948242bc91beab865
#
_cell.length_a   1.000
_cell.length_b   1.000
_cell.length_c   1.000
_cell.angle_alpha   90.00
_cell.angle_beta   90.00
_cell.angle_gamma   90.00
#
_symmetry.space_group_name_H-M   'P 1'
#
loop_
_entity.id
_entity.type
_entity.pdbx_description
1 polymer ?
#
loop_
_entity_poly.entity_id
_entity_poly.type
_entity_poly.pdbx_seq_one_letter_code
_entity_poly.pdbx_strand_id
1 'polypeptide(L)'
;MYKVFVVEDDEIIREELCCLLDGNGYEVVAAVEFENVIADWVVEQPHLVLLDVNLPYKSGYHICSELRNTTKVPIIFLTCSNNAVDETLGIKLGADDFIAKPYNANVLLARIESVLKRAYDQEIAQKIEYKGITLDLSTNILICGKNKLELTKNEFKILFTLIKNKGKIITRDEIINYVWQSNEFIDENTLTVNINRVRKKLGQLGMPDFLKTKRGQGYIV
;
A
#
# COMPACT_ATOMS: atom_id res chain seq x y z
N MET A 1 10.76 6.17 9.81
CA MET A 1 10.26 5.51 11.02
C MET A 1 8.78 5.88 11.12
N TYR A 2 7.88 4.94 11.37
CA TYR A 2 6.45 5.25 11.51
C TYR A 2 6.17 5.69 12.95
N LYS A 3 5.31 6.71 13.11
CA LYS A 3 4.83 7.20 14.40
C LYS A 3 3.45 6.60 14.69
N VAL A 4 3.29 5.97 15.85
CA VAL A 4 2.05 5.35 16.33
C VAL A 4 1.50 6.17 17.49
N PHE A 5 0.23 6.55 17.41
CA PHE A 5 -0.48 7.23 18.46
C PHE A 5 -1.36 6.24 19.22
N VAL A 6 -1.10 6.10 20.52
CA VAL A 6 -1.79 5.15 21.41
C VAL A 6 -2.83 5.93 22.23
N VAL A 7 -4.08 5.52 22.11
CA VAL A 7 -5.22 6.06 22.86
C VAL A 7 -5.83 4.94 23.68
N GLU A 8 -5.39 4.81 24.92
CA GLU A 8 -5.71 3.74 25.87
C GLU A 8 -5.81 4.34 27.28
N ASP A 9 -6.90 4.15 27.99
CA ASP A 9 -7.12 4.74 29.31
C ASP A 9 -6.47 3.94 30.44
N ASP A 10 -6.36 2.63 30.29
CA ASP A 10 -5.62 1.80 31.26
C ASP A 10 -4.12 2.10 31.14
N GLU A 11 -3.56 2.66 32.23
CA GLU A 11 -2.17 3.09 32.29
C GLU A 11 -1.18 1.93 32.08
N ILE A 12 -1.49 0.75 32.65
CA ILE A 12 -0.62 -0.42 32.54
C ILE A 12 -0.60 -0.91 31.10
N ILE A 13 -1.76 -1.05 30.48
CA ILE A 13 -1.86 -1.49 29.07
C ILE A 13 -1.20 -0.46 28.15
N ARG A 14 -1.39 0.83 28.40
CA ARG A 14 -0.79 1.92 27.62
C ARG A 14 0.74 1.88 27.69
N GLU A 15 1.31 1.72 28.89
CA GLU A 15 2.76 1.60 29.06
C GLU A 15 3.34 0.34 28.40
N GLU A 16 2.68 -0.81 28.55
CA GLU A 16 3.07 -2.04 27.88
C GLU A 16 3.07 -1.90 26.34
N LEU A 17 2.03 -1.26 25.80
CA LEU A 17 1.94 -0.97 24.36
C LEU A 17 3.07 -0.04 23.90
N CYS A 18 3.33 1.03 24.64
CA CYS A 18 4.39 1.98 24.30
C CYS A 18 5.76 1.29 24.32
N CYS A 19 6.07 0.50 25.35
CA CYS A 19 7.31 -0.27 25.43
C CYS A 19 7.44 -1.29 24.29
N LEU A 20 6.36 -2.01 23.97
CA LEU A 20 6.35 -2.99 22.89
C LEU A 20 6.63 -2.34 21.54
N LEU A 21 5.98 -1.23 21.24
CA LEU A 21 6.10 -0.54 19.97
C LEU A 21 7.47 0.12 19.80
N ASP A 22 7.96 0.82 20.82
CA ASP A 22 9.29 1.43 20.82
C ASP A 22 10.39 0.38 20.62
N GLY A 23 10.31 -0.74 21.35
CA GLY A 23 11.23 -1.87 21.19
C GLY A 23 11.21 -2.52 19.81
N ASN A 24 10.18 -2.27 18.99
CA ASN A 24 10.06 -2.76 17.61
C ASN A 24 10.27 -1.66 16.55
N GLY A 25 10.82 -0.51 16.93
CA GLY A 25 11.29 0.52 16.01
C GLY A 25 10.21 1.49 15.53
N TYR A 26 9.11 1.63 16.26
CA TYR A 26 8.12 2.69 16.05
C TYR A 26 8.45 3.90 16.93
N GLU A 27 8.14 5.10 16.45
CA GLU A 27 8.05 6.30 17.30
C GLU A 27 6.67 6.27 17.96
N VAL A 28 6.60 6.41 19.29
CA VAL A 28 5.33 6.25 20.01
C VAL A 28 4.95 7.53 20.73
N VAL A 29 3.69 7.93 20.57
CA VAL A 29 3.06 9.00 21.35
C VAL A 29 1.80 8.43 21.97
N ALA A 30 1.55 8.73 23.25
CA ALA A 30 0.36 8.29 23.96
C ALA A 30 -0.51 9.49 24.31
N ALA A 31 -1.83 9.36 24.17
CA ALA A 31 -2.78 10.33 24.67
C ALA A 31 -2.80 10.29 26.20
N VAL A 32 -2.70 11.46 26.82
CA VAL A 32 -2.81 11.65 28.27
C VAL A 32 -4.19 12.18 28.63
N GLU A 33 -4.75 13.05 27.79
CA GLU A 33 -6.06 13.67 27.95
C GLU A 33 -7.04 13.19 26.88
N PHE A 34 -8.00 12.36 27.26
CA PHE A 34 -8.94 11.72 26.31
C PHE A 34 -10.04 12.67 25.78
N GLU A 35 -10.17 13.86 26.33
CA GLU A 35 -11.06 14.91 25.82
C GLU A 35 -10.51 15.56 24.54
N ASN A 36 -9.18 15.61 24.41
CA ASN A 36 -8.46 16.39 23.39
C ASN A 36 -7.76 15.54 22.32
N VAL A 37 -8.09 14.25 22.21
CA VAL A 37 -7.42 13.29 21.29
C VAL A 37 -7.29 13.82 19.86
N ILE A 38 -8.28 14.57 19.36
CA ILE A 38 -8.22 15.15 18.01
C ILE A 38 -7.19 16.26 17.92
N ALA A 39 -7.07 17.11 18.96
CA ALA A 39 -6.07 18.18 18.99
C ALA A 39 -4.65 17.61 19.06
N ASP A 40 -4.44 16.57 19.89
CA ASP A 40 -3.17 15.88 20.00
C ASP A 40 -2.80 15.22 18.68
N TRP A 41 -3.76 14.56 17.99
CA TRP A 41 -3.54 14.00 16.67
C TRP A 41 -3.09 15.07 15.65
N VAL A 42 -3.69 16.28 15.68
CA VAL A 42 -3.31 17.38 14.77
C VAL A 42 -1.86 17.81 14.99
N VAL A 43 -1.42 17.85 16.24
CA VAL A 43 -0.04 18.21 16.60
C VAL A 43 0.95 17.13 16.23
N GLU A 44 0.64 15.89 16.58
CA GLU A 44 1.55 14.76 16.47
C GLU A 44 1.67 14.19 15.06
N GLN A 45 0.64 14.35 14.23
CA GLN A 45 0.59 13.84 12.86
C GLN A 45 1.06 12.37 12.73
N PRO A 46 0.46 11.44 13.49
CA PRO A 46 0.89 10.04 13.50
C PRO A 46 0.57 9.34 12.19
N HIS A 47 1.28 8.24 11.94
CA HIS A 47 1.06 7.37 10.80
C HIS A 47 0.02 6.27 11.08
N LEU A 48 -0.31 6.00 12.33
CA LEU A 48 -1.31 5.03 12.76
C LEU A 48 -1.84 5.42 14.13
N VAL A 49 -3.13 5.16 14.35
CA VAL A 49 -3.77 5.31 15.65
C VAL A 49 -4.19 3.94 16.16
N LEU A 50 -3.72 3.57 17.36
CA LEU A 50 -4.26 2.48 18.16
C LEU A 50 -5.28 3.09 19.11
N LEU A 51 -6.53 2.68 19.01
CA LEU A 51 -7.64 3.34 19.67
C LEU A 51 -8.47 2.34 20.47
N ASP A 52 -8.48 2.48 21.80
CA ASP A 52 -9.43 1.71 22.61
C ASP A 52 -10.87 2.18 22.32
N VAL A 53 -11.75 1.20 22.26
CA VAL A 53 -13.19 1.44 22.13
C VAL A 53 -13.78 2.02 23.40
N ASN A 54 -13.32 1.54 24.56
CA ASN A 54 -13.87 1.86 25.88
C ASN A 54 -13.03 2.94 26.57
N LEU A 55 -13.23 4.19 26.18
CA LEU A 55 -12.57 5.32 26.78
C LEU A 55 -13.51 6.08 27.72
N PRO A 56 -12.98 6.74 28.78
CA PRO A 56 -13.76 7.68 29.58
C PRO A 56 -14.17 8.85 28.69
N TYR A 57 -15.25 9.53 28.98
CA TYR A 57 -15.80 10.73 28.31
C TYR A 57 -16.37 10.46 26.90
N LYS A 58 -15.62 9.89 25.94
CA LYS A 58 -16.09 9.58 24.57
C LYS A 58 -15.68 8.16 24.18
N SER A 59 -16.59 7.42 23.57
CA SER A 59 -16.20 6.11 23.02
C SER A 59 -15.20 6.26 21.87
N GLY A 60 -14.30 5.27 21.71
CA GLY A 60 -13.36 5.23 20.58
C GLY A 60 -14.05 5.28 19.22
N TYR A 61 -15.28 4.77 19.09
CA TYR A 61 -16.09 4.88 17.89
C TYR A 61 -16.40 6.34 17.52
N HIS A 62 -16.69 7.18 18.52
CA HIS A 62 -16.95 8.60 18.29
C HIS A 62 -15.68 9.31 17.83
N ILE A 63 -14.54 9.07 18.50
CA ILE A 63 -13.23 9.61 18.11
C ILE A 63 -12.86 9.18 16.69
N CYS A 64 -13.07 7.92 16.33
CA CYS A 64 -12.84 7.43 14.97
C CYS A 64 -13.67 8.18 13.93
N SER A 65 -14.96 8.38 14.20
CA SER A 65 -15.85 9.14 13.32
C SER A 65 -15.40 10.60 13.16
N GLU A 66 -14.97 11.25 14.24
CA GLU A 66 -14.41 12.62 14.17
C GLU A 66 -13.12 12.66 13.35
N LEU A 67 -12.18 11.73 13.57
CA LEU A 67 -10.96 11.63 12.79
C LEU A 67 -11.25 11.43 11.30
N ARG A 68 -12.20 10.58 10.95
CA ARG A 68 -12.56 10.29 9.53
C ARG A 68 -13.12 11.50 8.79
N ASN A 69 -13.65 12.50 9.47
CA ASN A 69 -14.07 13.77 8.85
C ASN A 69 -12.87 14.60 8.37
N THR A 70 -11.68 14.39 8.93
CA THR A 70 -10.49 15.23 8.69
C THR A 70 -9.32 14.48 8.09
N THR A 71 -9.24 13.15 8.27
CA THR A 71 -8.05 12.38 7.89
C THR A 71 -8.38 10.97 7.41
N LYS A 72 -7.41 10.41 6.67
CA LYS A 72 -7.37 8.99 6.26
C LYS A 72 -6.28 8.20 7.01
N VAL A 73 -5.77 8.75 8.13
CA VAL A 73 -4.79 8.02 8.95
C VAL A 73 -5.34 6.65 9.33
N PRO A 74 -4.57 5.57 9.21
CA PRO A 74 -5.01 4.24 9.62
C PRO A 74 -5.39 4.19 11.08
N ILE A 75 -6.50 3.51 11.41
CA ILE A 75 -6.99 3.32 12.77
C ILE A 75 -7.21 1.84 13.02
N ILE A 76 -6.59 1.32 14.08
CA ILE A 76 -6.82 -0.03 14.60
C ILE A 76 -7.53 0.10 15.93
N PHE A 77 -8.70 -0.51 16.05
CA PHE A 77 -9.38 -0.59 17.34
C PHE A 77 -8.80 -1.67 18.24
N LEU A 78 -8.64 -1.34 19.52
CA LEU A 78 -8.42 -2.30 20.60
C LEU A 78 -9.75 -2.45 21.36
N THR A 79 -10.23 -3.68 21.52
CA THR A 79 -11.57 -3.89 22.12
C THR A 79 -11.62 -5.11 23.01
N CYS A 80 -12.32 -5.02 24.13
CA CYS A 80 -12.64 -6.16 24.99
C CYS A 80 -13.80 -7.00 24.45
N SER A 81 -14.49 -6.54 23.41
CA SER A 81 -15.64 -7.24 22.83
C SER A 81 -15.21 -8.14 21.67
N ASN A 82 -15.58 -9.41 21.75
CA ASN A 82 -15.49 -10.39 20.65
C ASN A 82 -16.80 -10.47 19.84
N ASN A 83 -17.64 -9.43 19.94
CA ASN A 83 -18.95 -9.45 19.28
C ASN A 83 -18.84 -8.99 17.82
N ALA A 84 -19.30 -9.80 16.90
CA ALA A 84 -19.33 -9.49 15.46
C ALA A 84 -20.11 -8.20 15.12
N VAL A 85 -21.00 -7.77 16.00
CA VAL A 85 -21.75 -6.50 15.83
C VAL A 85 -20.84 -5.29 16.01
N ASP A 86 -19.96 -5.34 17.01
CA ASP A 86 -19.02 -4.24 17.31
C ASP A 86 -17.94 -4.13 16.22
N GLU A 87 -17.45 -5.26 15.74
CA GLU A 87 -16.52 -5.33 14.61
C GLU A 87 -17.14 -4.75 13.32
N THR A 88 -18.39 -5.13 13.04
CA THR A 88 -19.13 -4.61 11.88
C THR A 88 -19.37 -3.09 11.98
N LEU A 89 -19.67 -2.60 13.19
CA LEU A 89 -19.89 -1.17 13.44
C LEU A 89 -18.61 -0.38 13.16
N GLY A 90 -17.48 -0.83 13.68
CA GLY A 90 -16.23 -0.12 13.52
C GLY A 90 -15.73 -0.10 12.09
N ILE A 91 -15.89 -1.19 11.32
CA ILE A 91 -15.58 -1.21 9.88
C ILE A 91 -16.44 -0.16 9.14
N LYS A 92 -17.72 -0.07 9.47
CA LYS A 92 -18.63 0.96 8.89
C LYS A 92 -18.22 2.39 9.26
N LEU A 93 -17.61 2.59 10.43
CA LEU A 93 -17.08 3.88 10.89
C LEU A 93 -15.72 4.21 10.27
N GLY A 94 -15.15 3.28 9.48
CA GLY A 94 -13.92 3.51 8.74
C GLY A 94 -12.64 3.07 9.45
N ALA A 95 -12.72 2.16 10.42
CA ALA A 95 -11.52 1.51 10.96
C ALA A 95 -10.88 0.59 9.93
N ASP A 96 -9.55 0.47 9.99
CA ASP A 96 -8.75 -0.35 9.08
C ASP A 96 -8.54 -1.77 9.59
N ASP A 97 -8.61 -1.98 10.92
CA ASP A 97 -8.53 -3.30 11.55
C ASP A 97 -9.07 -3.26 12.99
N PHE A 98 -9.23 -4.46 13.60
CA PHE A 98 -9.68 -4.70 14.96
C PHE A 98 -8.81 -5.73 15.65
N ILE A 99 -8.53 -5.51 16.93
CA ILE A 99 -7.77 -6.43 17.77
C ILE A 99 -8.49 -6.60 19.10
N ALA A 100 -8.94 -7.82 19.38
CA ALA A 100 -9.57 -8.16 20.64
C ALA A 100 -8.54 -8.27 21.78
N LYS A 101 -8.83 -7.70 22.92
CA LYS A 101 -8.10 -7.88 24.18
C LYS A 101 -8.59 -9.18 24.89
N PRO A 102 -7.70 -9.99 25.48
CA PRO A 102 -6.24 -9.86 25.47
C PRO A 102 -5.65 -10.30 24.12
N TYR A 103 -4.65 -9.58 23.63
CA TYR A 103 -4.00 -9.86 22.35
C TYR A 103 -2.58 -10.42 22.52
N ASN A 104 -2.14 -11.18 21.53
CA ASN A 104 -0.74 -11.61 21.44
C ASN A 104 0.09 -10.47 20.81
N ALA A 105 1.23 -10.12 21.42
CA ALA A 105 2.11 -9.05 20.93
C ALA A 105 2.54 -9.23 19.47
N ASN A 106 2.89 -10.45 19.04
CA ASN A 106 3.30 -10.72 17.66
C ASN A 106 2.14 -10.52 16.67
N VAL A 107 0.91 -10.85 17.09
CA VAL A 107 -0.29 -10.64 16.26
C VAL A 107 -0.58 -9.15 16.12
N LEU A 108 -0.48 -8.38 17.20
CA LEU A 108 -0.64 -6.92 17.18
C LEU A 108 0.37 -6.28 16.23
N LEU A 109 1.67 -6.62 16.37
CA LEU A 109 2.73 -6.10 15.52
C LEU A 109 2.52 -6.44 14.03
N ALA A 110 2.15 -7.68 13.73
CA ALA A 110 1.88 -8.11 12.36
C ALA A 110 0.70 -7.37 11.72
N ARG A 111 -0.35 -7.06 12.49
CA ARG A 111 -1.49 -6.26 12.04
C ARG A 111 -1.12 -4.81 11.82
N ILE A 112 -0.37 -4.19 12.73
CA ILE A 112 0.16 -2.84 12.58
C ILE A 112 0.98 -2.73 11.30
N GLU A 113 1.94 -3.64 11.08
CA GLU A 113 2.76 -3.67 9.87
C GLU A 113 1.90 -3.82 8.61
N SER A 114 0.94 -4.73 8.61
CA SER A 114 0.03 -4.95 7.49
C SER A 114 -0.82 -3.71 7.15
N VAL A 115 -1.32 -3.01 8.16
CA VAL A 115 -2.13 -1.79 8.01
C VAL A 115 -1.26 -0.65 7.48
N LEU A 116 -0.09 -0.41 8.08
CA LEU A 116 0.86 0.62 7.63
C LEU A 116 1.30 0.37 6.19
N LYS A 117 1.62 -0.87 5.85
CA LYS A 117 1.99 -1.26 4.49
C LYS A 117 0.88 -0.97 3.49
N ARG A 118 -0.37 -1.29 3.82
CA ARG A 118 -1.52 -0.96 2.95
C ARG A 118 -1.72 0.55 2.81
N ALA A 119 -1.50 1.32 3.87
CA ALA A 119 -1.76 2.76 3.87
C ALA A 119 -0.66 3.57 3.20
N TYR A 120 0.62 3.20 3.42
CA TYR A 120 1.76 4.01 3.02
C TYR A 120 2.66 3.36 1.97
N ASP A 121 2.79 2.03 1.95
CA ASP A 121 3.58 1.33 0.94
C ASP A 121 2.80 1.13 -0.37
N GLN A 122 1.51 1.47 -0.42
CA GLN A 122 0.77 1.46 -1.68
C GLN A 122 1.36 2.42 -2.72
N GLU A 123 2.00 3.51 -2.34
CA GLU A 123 2.76 4.33 -3.29
C GLU A 123 4.01 3.60 -3.81
N ILE A 124 4.67 2.79 -2.97
CA ILE A 124 5.85 1.99 -3.37
C ILE A 124 5.39 0.71 -4.08
N ALA A 125 4.30 0.06 -3.60
CA ALA A 125 3.71 -1.11 -4.25
C ALA A 125 3.02 -0.77 -5.60
N GLN A 126 2.68 0.50 -5.84
CA GLN A 126 2.13 0.98 -7.10
C GLN A 126 3.19 1.42 -8.11
N LYS A 127 4.47 1.38 -7.77
CA LYS A 127 5.57 1.77 -8.67
C LYS A 127 6.62 0.68 -8.72
N ILE A 128 7.03 0.31 -9.92
CA ILE A 128 8.16 -0.60 -10.14
C ILE A 128 9.28 0.17 -10.79
N GLU A 129 10.45 0.18 -10.13
CA GLU A 129 11.64 0.83 -10.65
C GLU A 129 12.62 -0.19 -11.22
N TYR A 130 13.13 0.11 -12.42
CA TYR A 130 14.16 -0.68 -13.05
C TYR A 130 14.97 0.14 -14.06
N LYS A 131 16.30 0.10 -13.98
CA LYS A 131 17.24 0.78 -14.90
C LYS A 131 16.88 2.26 -15.16
N GLY A 132 16.50 3.00 -14.13
CA GLY A 132 16.21 4.45 -14.23
C GLY A 132 14.82 4.81 -14.77
N ILE A 133 13.95 3.84 -15.01
CA ILE A 133 12.53 4.08 -15.27
C ILE A 133 11.67 3.61 -14.11
N THR A 134 10.57 4.30 -13.88
CA THR A 134 9.53 3.95 -12.91
C THR A 134 8.22 3.71 -13.66
N LEU A 135 7.62 2.54 -13.48
CA LEU A 135 6.30 2.20 -13.99
C LEU A 135 5.27 2.36 -12.87
N ASP A 136 4.37 3.32 -13.00
CA ASP A 136 3.27 3.53 -12.07
C ASP A 136 2.11 2.59 -12.40
N LEU A 137 1.82 1.66 -11.47
CA LEU A 137 0.84 0.58 -11.67
C LEU A 137 -0.61 1.06 -11.55
N SER A 138 -0.84 2.22 -10.91
CA SER A 138 -2.17 2.77 -10.70
C SER A 138 -2.64 3.64 -11.87
N THR A 139 -1.69 4.34 -12.49
CA THR A 139 -1.99 5.34 -13.52
C THR A 139 -1.57 4.91 -14.93
N ASN A 140 -0.87 3.77 -15.08
CA ASN A 140 -0.24 3.32 -16.33
C ASN A 140 0.77 4.33 -16.91
N ILE A 141 1.40 5.12 -16.05
CA ILE A 141 2.39 6.13 -16.46
C ILE A 141 3.79 5.55 -16.35
N LEU A 142 4.58 5.76 -17.39
CA LEU A 142 6.02 5.48 -17.43
C LEU A 142 6.77 6.79 -17.14
N ILE A 143 7.66 6.75 -16.16
CA ILE A 143 8.41 7.93 -15.66
C ILE A 143 9.90 7.68 -15.85
N CYS A 144 10.62 8.67 -16.36
CA CYS A 144 12.08 8.69 -16.40
C CYS A 144 12.59 10.11 -16.06
N GLY A 145 13.18 10.27 -14.87
CA GLY A 145 13.54 11.59 -14.35
C GLY A 145 12.32 12.51 -14.22
N LYS A 146 12.31 13.62 -14.96
CA LYS A 146 11.18 14.57 -14.99
C LYS A 146 10.14 14.28 -16.08
N ASN A 147 10.43 13.37 -16.98
CA ASN A 147 9.56 13.05 -18.13
C ASN A 147 8.58 11.94 -17.77
N LYS A 148 7.32 12.12 -18.21
CA LYS A 148 6.22 11.17 -17.99
C LYS A 148 5.54 10.88 -19.31
N LEU A 149 5.21 9.62 -19.57
CA LEU A 149 4.45 9.17 -20.75
C LEU A 149 3.38 8.18 -20.32
N GLU A 150 2.18 8.37 -20.80
CA GLU A 150 1.06 7.45 -20.59
C GLU A 150 1.19 6.23 -21.50
N LEU A 151 0.94 5.05 -20.96
CA LEU A 151 0.89 3.78 -21.68
C LEU A 151 -0.56 3.35 -21.89
N THR A 152 -0.84 2.76 -23.05
CA THR A 152 -2.11 2.02 -23.22
C THR A 152 -2.10 0.76 -22.36
N LYS A 153 -3.28 0.17 -22.10
CA LYS A 153 -3.42 -1.04 -21.29
C LYS A 153 -2.46 -2.17 -21.74
N ASN A 154 -2.35 -2.40 -23.06
CA ASN A 154 -1.51 -3.48 -23.60
C ASN A 154 -0.02 -3.14 -23.50
N GLU A 155 0.38 -1.91 -23.81
CA GLU A 155 1.76 -1.43 -23.64
C GLU A 155 2.21 -1.55 -22.18
N PHE A 156 1.34 -1.17 -21.24
CA PHE A 156 1.58 -1.30 -19.81
C PHE A 156 1.78 -2.76 -19.40
N LYS A 157 0.84 -3.66 -19.75
CA LYS A 157 0.94 -5.07 -19.41
C LYS A 157 2.21 -5.74 -19.97
N ILE A 158 2.59 -5.39 -21.20
CA ILE A 158 3.84 -5.88 -21.83
C ILE A 158 5.05 -5.42 -21.01
N LEU A 159 5.16 -4.11 -20.74
CA LEU A 159 6.30 -3.55 -20.04
C LEU A 159 6.36 -4.06 -18.59
N PHE A 160 5.22 -4.15 -17.90
CA PHE A 160 5.11 -4.73 -16.58
C PHE A 160 5.60 -6.18 -16.53
N THR A 161 5.17 -7.02 -17.46
CA THR A 161 5.60 -8.44 -17.55
C THR A 161 7.11 -8.55 -17.70
N LEU A 162 7.69 -7.73 -18.58
CA LEU A 162 9.13 -7.72 -18.82
C LEU A 162 9.92 -7.24 -17.60
N ILE A 163 9.49 -6.15 -16.95
CA ILE A 163 10.17 -5.60 -15.77
C ILE A 163 10.03 -6.54 -14.56
N LYS A 164 8.85 -7.16 -14.36
CA LYS A 164 8.65 -8.16 -13.30
C LYS A 164 9.59 -9.34 -13.42
N ASN A 165 9.94 -9.72 -14.65
CA ASN A 165 10.86 -10.80 -14.97
C ASN A 165 12.23 -10.27 -15.48
N LYS A 166 12.68 -9.14 -14.92
CA LYS A 166 13.92 -8.47 -15.32
C LYS A 166 15.12 -9.42 -15.40
N GLY A 167 15.90 -9.28 -16.48
CA GLY A 167 17.08 -10.12 -16.73
C GLY A 167 16.78 -11.50 -17.30
N LYS A 168 15.49 -11.88 -17.45
CA LYS A 168 15.09 -13.13 -18.12
C LYS A 168 14.51 -12.84 -19.48
N ILE A 169 14.68 -13.78 -20.41
CA ILE A 169 14.02 -13.74 -21.71
C ILE A 169 12.60 -14.26 -21.53
N ILE A 170 11.61 -13.45 -21.93
CA ILE A 170 10.21 -13.84 -21.94
C ILE A 170 9.79 -14.12 -23.37
N THR A 171 9.24 -15.30 -23.59
CA THR A 171 8.82 -15.76 -24.92
C THR A 171 7.61 -14.95 -25.43
N ARG A 172 7.39 -14.99 -26.77
CA ARG A 172 6.23 -14.32 -27.37
C ARG A 172 4.92 -14.87 -26.84
N ASP A 173 4.83 -16.19 -26.70
CA ASP A 173 3.62 -16.87 -26.20
C ASP A 173 3.32 -16.52 -24.74
N GLU A 174 4.34 -16.46 -23.88
CA GLU A 174 4.18 -16.02 -22.50
C GLU A 174 3.63 -14.59 -22.41
N ILE A 175 4.13 -13.67 -23.22
CA ILE A 175 3.62 -12.30 -23.26
C ILE A 175 2.19 -12.27 -23.78
N ILE A 176 1.89 -12.98 -24.87
CA ILE A 176 0.54 -13.04 -25.45
C ILE A 176 -0.44 -13.59 -24.42
N ASN A 177 -0.14 -14.72 -23.77
CA ASN A 177 -1.00 -15.33 -22.77
C ASN A 177 -1.25 -14.42 -21.56
N TYR A 178 -0.24 -13.67 -21.11
CA TYR A 178 -0.39 -12.76 -19.98
C TYR A 178 -1.20 -11.50 -20.33
N VAL A 179 -0.95 -10.92 -21.50
CA VAL A 179 -1.56 -9.62 -21.89
C VAL A 179 -3.02 -9.79 -22.32
N TRP A 180 -3.32 -10.90 -22.99
CA TRP A 180 -4.63 -11.13 -23.61
C TRP A 180 -5.31 -12.41 -23.07
N GLN A 181 -5.47 -12.57 -21.79
CA GLN A 181 -6.03 -13.69 -21.01
C GLN A 181 -7.38 -14.28 -21.48
N SER A 182 -7.88 -13.95 -22.66
CA SER A 182 -9.17 -14.39 -23.19
C SER A 182 -9.02 -15.06 -24.56
N ASN A 183 -9.95 -15.98 -24.88
CA ASN A 183 -10.11 -16.81 -26.07
C ASN A 183 -10.13 -16.10 -27.45
N GLU A 184 -9.62 -14.90 -27.56
CA GLU A 184 -9.47 -14.20 -28.82
C GLU A 184 -8.15 -14.60 -29.47
N PHE A 185 -8.24 -15.09 -30.71
CA PHE A 185 -7.10 -15.39 -31.56
C PHE A 185 -6.33 -14.09 -31.84
N ILE A 186 -5.26 -13.87 -31.08
CA ILE A 186 -4.45 -12.66 -31.24
C ILE A 186 -3.32 -12.98 -32.17
N ASP A 187 -3.31 -12.28 -33.32
CA ASP A 187 -2.25 -12.36 -34.31
C ASP A 187 -0.91 -11.90 -33.70
N GLU A 188 0.17 -12.64 -33.98
CA GLU A 188 1.54 -12.29 -33.62
C GLU A 188 1.93 -10.86 -34.03
N ASN A 189 1.32 -10.32 -35.09
CA ASN A 189 1.50 -8.95 -35.54
C ASN A 189 1.07 -7.94 -34.47
N THR A 190 0.01 -8.23 -33.70
CA THR A 190 -0.49 -7.37 -32.63
C THR A 190 0.55 -7.18 -31.53
N LEU A 191 1.24 -8.24 -31.11
CA LEU A 191 2.35 -8.15 -30.16
C LEU A 191 3.49 -7.29 -30.74
N THR A 192 3.89 -7.54 -31.97
CA THR A 192 4.98 -6.82 -32.62
C THR A 192 4.70 -5.31 -32.70
N VAL A 193 3.47 -4.91 -33.05
CA VAL A 193 3.04 -3.51 -33.10
C VAL A 193 3.13 -2.87 -31.71
N ASN A 194 2.64 -3.53 -30.67
CA ASN A 194 2.68 -3.01 -29.31
C ASN A 194 4.12 -2.90 -28.76
N ILE A 195 4.98 -3.90 -29.03
CA ILE A 195 6.41 -3.83 -28.69
C ILE A 195 7.09 -2.61 -29.34
N ASN A 196 6.80 -2.35 -30.61
CA ASN A 196 7.37 -1.20 -31.30
C ASN A 196 6.86 0.14 -30.75
N ARG A 197 5.59 0.21 -30.31
CA ARG A 197 5.04 1.37 -29.61
C ARG A 197 5.72 1.60 -28.27
N VAL A 198 5.92 0.52 -27.48
CA VAL A 198 6.66 0.61 -26.21
C VAL A 198 8.08 1.12 -26.45
N ARG A 199 8.81 0.57 -27.44
CA ARG A 199 10.16 1.04 -27.81
C ARG A 199 10.18 2.51 -28.20
N LYS A 200 9.21 2.96 -28.99
CA LYS A 200 9.11 4.38 -29.37
C LYS A 200 8.97 5.28 -28.15
N LYS A 201 8.13 4.90 -27.17
CA LYS A 201 7.95 5.64 -25.92
C LYS A 201 9.21 5.61 -25.03
N LEU A 202 9.87 4.46 -24.93
CA LEU A 202 11.15 4.33 -24.23
C LEU A 202 12.23 5.21 -24.89
N GLY A 203 12.28 5.25 -26.22
CA GLY A 203 13.20 6.13 -26.97
C GLY A 203 12.94 7.62 -26.69
N GLN A 204 11.67 8.06 -26.59
CA GLN A 204 11.31 9.42 -26.19
C GLN A 204 11.77 9.80 -24.79
N LEU A 205 11.92 8.80 -23.91
CA LEU A 205 12.45 8.97 -22.55
C LEU A 205 13.99 8.83 -22.48
N GLY A 206 14.67 8.70 -23.63
CA GLY A 206 16.13 8.54 -23.70
C GLY A 206 16.62 7.10 -23.42
N MET A 207 15.74 6.11 -23.50
CA MET A 207 16.02 4.70 -23.17
C MET A 207 15.81 3.75 -24.37
N PRO A 208 16.44 4.00 -25.56
CA PRO A 208 16.16 3.22 -26.78
C PRO A 208 16.53 1.74 -26.66
N ASP A 209 17.55 1.40 -25.86
CA ASP A 209 18.08 0.05 -25.70
C ASP A 209 17.49 -0.71 -24.51
N PHE A 210 16.47 -0.15 -23.85
CA PHE A 210 15.86 -0.76 -22.66
C PHE A 210 15.19 -2.11 -22.97
N LEU A 211 14.43 -2.18 -24.09
CA LEU A 211 13.71 -3.38 -24.51
C LEU A 211 14.39 -4.02 -25.75
N LYS A 212 15.01 -5.16 -25.57
CA LYS A 212 15.76 -5.88 -26.61
C LYS A 212 15.02 -7.10 -27.09
N THR A 213 15.19 -7.42 -28.40
CA THR A 213 14.75 -8.70 -28.98
C THR A 213 15.89 -9.72 -28.93
N LYS A 214 15.60 -10.90 -28.43
CA LYS A 214 16.43 -12.10 -28.61
C LYS A 214 15.81 -12.96 -29.73
N ARG A 215 16.43 -12.92 -30.92
CA ARG A 215 15.90 -13.57 -32.13
C ARG A 215 15.58 -15.02 -31.85
N GLY A 216 14.37 -15.47 -32.24
CA GLY A 216 13.88 -16.83 -32.01
C GLY A 216 13.56 -17.22 -30.58
N GLN A 217 13.77 -16.31 -29.59
CA GLN A 217 13.55 -16.62 -28.18
C GLN A 217 12.47 -15.73 -27.54
N GLY A 218 12.50 -14.41 -27.81
CA GLY A 218 11.53 -13.49 -27.20
C GLY A 218 12.11 -12.10 -26.94
N TYR A 219 11.73 -11.50 -25.80
CA TYR A 219 12.09 -10.14 -25.39
C TYR A 219 12.70 -10.11 -24.00
N ILE A 220 13.54 -9.12 -23.73
CA ILE A 220 14.24 -8.90 -22.46
C ILE A 220 14.41 -7.40 -22.19
N VAL A 221 14.40 -7.01 -20.91
CA VAL A 221 14.74 -5.68 -20.40
C VAL A 221 15.92 -5.72 -19.45
#